data_0efea924c76882262978a7d463d276fc
#
_entry.id   0efea924c76882262978a7d463d276fc
#
_cell.length_a   1.000
_cell.length_b   1.000
_cell.length_c   1.000
_cell.angle_alpha   90.00
_cell.angle_beta   90.00
_cell.angle_gamma   90.00
#
_symmetry.space_group_name_H-M   'P 1'
#
loop_
_entity.id
_entity.type
_entity.pdbx_description
1 polymer ?
#
loop_
_entity_poly.entity_id
_entity_poly.type
_entity_poly.pdbx_seq_one_letter_code
_entity_poly.pdbx_strand_id
1 'polypeptide(L)'
;LADNILDPGIFPSQKGPPHRLFDLWRQEDPVHWNPPSADYKPKPPVEPVKKGFWVLTRYQDVFDVSRDQELFSSYDDGFVIWDHGPETLNQQRANFMGMRPDEHQAVKQVLLPPFSPKAMMDLMPDIDRIAKEIVDDIAQKGQCEFVFDVASKLPVYTFCELLGIPEHLREKVAAGGNGLADVETRGDRSDNSLLELFAICEELSEEKRKNPDGRLLSVMVHDKALNLSQMQINMFFIVFAMA
;
A
#
# COMPACT_ATOMS: atom_id res chain seq x y z
N LEU A 1 18.24 20.27 17.73
CA LEU A 1 17.66 18.99 18.16
C LEU A 1 18.37 17.89 17.40
N ALA A 2 19.05 17.00 18.11
CA ALA A 2 20.01 16.04 17.53
C ALA A 2 19.40 14.64 17.29
N ASP A 3 18.11 14.49 17.53
CA ASP A 3 17.45 13.20 17.42
C ASP A 3 17.16 12.84 15.96
N ASN A 4 17.52 11.62 15.57
CA ASN A 4 17.33 11.08 14.23
C ASN A 4 16.27 9.97 14.27
N ILE A 5 15.16 10.14 13.57
CA ILE A 5 14.06 9.15 13.62
C ILE A 5 14.42 7.79 13.00
N LEU A 6 15.53 7.71 12.27
CA LEU A 6 16.05 6.42 11.76
C LEU A 6 16.85 5.64 12.81
N ASP A 7 17.20 6.26 13.93
CA ASP A 7 17.99 5.56 14.96
C ASP A 7 17.14 4.48 15.63
N PRO A 8 17.66 3.26 15.75
CA PRO A 8 16.89 2.10 16.25
C PRO A 8 16.30 2.28 17.65
N GLY A 9 16.82 3.23 18.44
CA GLY A 9 16.29 3.55 19.77
C GLY A 9 15.06 4.47 19.77
N ILE A 10 14.79 5.17 18.66
CA ILE A 10 13.70 6.15 18.57
C ILE A 10 12.34 5.48 18.30
N PHE A 11 12.33 4.46 17.44
CA PHE A 11 11.15 3.62 17.17
C PHE A 11 11.33 2.21 17.76
N PRO A 12 11.35 2.04 19.07
CA PRO A 12 11.38 0.70 19.64
C PRO A 12 10.06 -0.01 19.34
N SER A 13 10.15 -1.23 18.82
CA SER A 13 9.04 -2.08 18.36
C SER A 13 7.89 -2.30 19.37
N GLN A 14 8.06 -1.91 20.61
CA GLN A 14 7.07 -2.09 21.67
C GLN A 14 6.45 -0.79 22.21
N LYS A 15 6.92 0.39 21.78
CA LYS A 15 6.45 1.68 22.33
C LYS A 15 5.72 2.59 21.33
N GLY A 16 5.65 2.18 20.08
CA GLY A 16 5.02 2.99 19.04
C GLY A 16 5.81 4.25 18.65
N PRO A 17 5.17 5.18 17.92
CA PRO A 17 5.82 6.40 17.44
C PRO A 17 6.35 7.28 18.58
N PRO A 18 7.44 8.03 18.38
CA PRO A 18 8.04 8.90 19.39
C PRO A 18 7.25 10.21 19.53
N HIS A 19 6.02 10.14 20.04
CA HIS A 19 5.10 11.28 20.15
C HIS A 19 5.72 12.51 20.82
N ARG A 20 6.50 12.31 21.90
CA ARG A 20 7.17 13.43 22.61
C ARG A 20 8.16 14.17 21.73
N LEU A 21 8.90 13.46 20.88
CA LEU A 21 9.83 14.04 19.92
C LEU A 21 9.07 14.84 18.86
N PHE A 22 8.00 14.26 18.33
CA PHE A 22 7.15 14.95 17.35
C PHE A 22 6.44 16.18 17.95
N ASP A 23 6.05 16.15 19.23
CA ASP A 23 5.48 17.31 19.93
C ASP A 23 6.51 18.43 20.07
N LEU A 24 7.75 18.09 20.39
CA LEU A 24 8.85 19.05 20.48
C LEU A 24 9.15 19.67 19.12
N TRP A 25 9.33 18.85 18.08
CA TRP A 25 9.55 19.36 16.71
C TRP A 25 8.39 20.23 16.23
N ARG A 26 7.15 19.86 16.51
CA ARG A 26 5.97 20.66 16.12
C ARG A 26 6.00 22.07 16.70
N GLN A 27 6.58 22.24 17.86
CA GLN A 27 6.69 23.54 18.55
C GLN A 27 7.93 24.32 18.12
N GLU A 28 9.10 23.67 18.04
CA GLU A 28 10.40 24.32 17.93
C GLU A 28 11.02 24.23 16.54
N ASP A 29 10.77 23.12 15.80
CA ASP A 29 11.37 22.84 14.48
C ASP A 29 10.39 22.05 13.59
N PRO A 30 9.27 22.66 13.16
CA PRO A 30 8.17 21.94 12.53
C PRO A 30 8.49 21.37 11.14
N VAL A 31 9.52 21.89 10.48
CA VAL A 31 10.08 21.37 9.22
C VAL A 31 11.50 20.92 9.54
N HIS A 32 11.60 19.74 10.15
CA HIS A 32 12.85 19.22 10.69
C HIS A 32 13.68 18.51 9.62
N TRP A 33 14.97 18.84 9.52
CA TRP A 33 15.90 18.09 8.68
C TRP A 33 16.41 16.86 9.43
N ASN A 34 16.06 15.67 8.96
CA ASN A 34 16.55 14.40 9.48
C ASN A 34 17.77 13.94 8.67
N PRO A 35 19.00 14.03 9.24
CA PRO A 35 20.19 13.61 8.53
C PRO A 35 20.24 12.08 8.33
N PRO A 36 21.09 11.57 7.43
CA PRO A 36 21.38 10.15 7.35
C PRO A 36 21.82 9.59 8.71
N SER A 37 21.39 8.37 9.04
CA SER A 37 21.86 7.69 10.26
C SER A 37 22.93 6.67 9.91
N ALA A 38 24.07 6.73 10.59
CA ALA A 38 25.13 5.72 10.47
C ALA A 38 24.72 4.38 11.13
N ASP A 39 23.79 4.43 12.07
CA ASP A 39 23.33 3.28 12.84
C ASP A 39 22.15 2.54 12.14
N TYR A 40 21.47 3.22 11.21
CA TYR A 40 20.43 2.61 10.41
C TYR A 40 21.03 1.75 9.29
N LYS A 41 20.85 0.44 9.39
CA LYS A 41 21.32 -0.54 8.41
C LYS A 41 20.13 -1.32 7.86
N PRO A 42 19.48 -0.81 6.80
CA PRO A 42 18.40 -1.55 6.17
C PRO A 42 18.90 -2.87 5.57
N LYS A 43 18.04 -3.87 5.52
CA LYS A 43 18.36 -5.12 4.84
C LYS A 43 18.22 -4.96 3.32
N PRO A 44 19.10 -5.57 2.50
CA PRO A 44 18.94 -5.58 1.05
C PRO A 44 17.53 -6.09 0.62
N PRO A 45 16.97 -5.59 -0.48
CA PRO A 45 17.51 -4.64 -1.45
C PRO A 45 17.27 -3.16 -1.09
N VAL A 46 16.82 -2.84 0.13
CA VAL A 46 16.64 -1.45 0.55
C VAL A 46 18.02 -0.81 0.71
N GLU A 47 18.23 0.31 0.05
CA GLU A 47 19.46 1.08 0.22
C GLU A 47 19.36 2.00 1.44
N PRO A 48 20.49 2.32 2.08
CA PRO A 48 20.52 3.27 3.20
C PRO A 48 20.08 4.66 2.71
N VAL A 49 19.47 5.43 3.61
CA VAL A 49 19.24 6.87 3.38
C VAL A 49 20.58 7.59 3.41
N LYS A 50 21.07 8.03 2.25
CA LYS A 50 22.38 8.69 2.08
C LYS A 50 22.30 10.21 2.17
N LYS A 51 21.15 10.78 1.75
CA LYS A 51 20.94 12.22 1.63
C LYS A 51 20.25 12.85 2.85
N GLY A 52 19.53 12.06 3.66
CA GLY A 52 18.60 12.57 4.65
C GLY A 52 17.27 13.01 4.02
N PHE A 53 16.36 13.51 4.85
CA PHE A 53 15.02 13.94 4.40
C PHE A 53 14.40 14.94 5.38
N TRP A 54 13.39 15.69 4.89
CA TRP A 54 12.60 16.60 5.71
C TRP A 54 11.45 15.88 6.40
N VAL A 55 11.25 16.15 7.69
CA VAL A 55 10.14 15.64 8.49
C VAL A 55 9.19 16.77 8.78
N LEU A 56 7.94 16.64 8.33
CA LEU A 56 6.88 17.60 8.57
C LEU A 56 6.05 17.15 9.77
N THR A 57 5.87 18.02 10.75
CA THR A 57 5.14 17.66 11.99
C THR A 57 3.85 18.45 12.21
N ARG A 58 3.59 19.52 11.45
CA ARG A 58 2.34 20.28 11.50
C ARG A 58 1.38 19.85 10.42
N TYR A 59 0.10 19.79 10.76
CA TYR A 59 -0.97 19.41 9.82
C TYR A 59 -0.96 20.26 8.55
N GLN A 60 -0.82 21.59 8.69
CA GLN A 60 -0.87 22.47 7.52
C GLN A 60 0.28 22.22 6.56
N ASP A 61 1.51 22.03 7.07
CA ASP A 61 2.67 21.74 6.23
C ASP A 61 2.51 20.42 5.46
N VAL A 62 2.01 19.38 6.14
CA VAL A 62 1.69 18.08 5.50
C VAL A 62 0.60 18.24 4.45
N PHE A 63 -0.45 19.01 4.76
CA PHE A 63 -1.55 19.28 3.84
C PHE A 63 -1.07 20.01 2.58
N ASP A 64 -0.28 21.07 2.73
CA ASP A 64 0.22 21.88 1.62
C ASP A 64 1.15 21.06 0.72
N VAL A 65 2.11 20.33 1.29
CA VAL A 65 3.01 19.44 0.55
C VAL A 65 2.25 18.34 -0.19
N SER A 66 1.26 17.73 0.45
CA SER A 66 0.49 16.63 -0.16
C SER A 66 -0.35 17.05 -1.37
N ARG A 67 -0.63 18.34 -1.51
CA ARG A 67 -1.43 18.90 -2.62
C ARG A 67 -0.63 19.51 -3.75
N ASP A 68 0.61 19.84 -3.50
CA ASP A 68 1.50 20.46 -4.49
C ASP A 68 2.36 19.38 -5.17
N GLN A 69 1.76 18.67 -6.12
CA GLN A 69 2.42 17.63 -6.90
C GLN A 69 3.43 18.15 -7.93
N GLU A 70 3.40 19.43 -8.23
CA GLU A 70 4.37 20.04 -9.13
C GLU A 70 5.70 20.27 -8.43
N LEU A 71 5.66 20.71 -7.16
CA LEU A 71 6.86 20.98 -6.37
C LEU A 71 7.36 19.71 -5.64
N PHE A 72 6.44 18.85 -5.19
CA PHE A 72 6.74 17.63 -4.42
C PHE A 72 6.37 16.38 -5.22
N SER A 73 7.30 15.93 -6.06
CA SER A 73 7.10 14.82 -6.98
C SER A 73 7.40 13.47 -6.31
N SER A 74 6.43 12.54 -6.34
CA SER A 74 6.66 11.13 -5.99
C SER A 74 7.36 10.35 -7.11
N TYR A 75 7.42 10.89 -8.32
CA TYR A 75 8.00 10.24 -9.50
C TYR A 75 9.52 10.33 -9.54
N ASP A 76 10.10 11.47 -9.16
CA ASP A 76 11.51 11.76 -9.41
C ASP A 76 12.44 10.90 -8.56
N ASP A 77 12.27 10.92 -7.23
CA ASP A 77 13.10 10.18 -6.27
C ASP A 77 12.34 9.04 -5.55
N GLY A 78 11.08 8.75 -5.94
CA GLY A 78 10.22 7.75 -5.32
C GLY A 78 9.31 8.32 -4.21
N PHE A 79 8.50 7.45 -3.61
CA PHE A 79 7.51 7.81 -2.58
C PHE A 79 7.82 7.21 -1.20
N VAL A 80 9.03 6.75 -0.99
CA VAL A 80 9.53 6.26 0.29
C VAL A 80 10.83 6.99 0.67
N ILE A 81 11.19 6.93 1.95
CA ILE A 81 12.35 7.66 2.48
C ILE A 81 13.71 7.06 2.13
N TRP A 82 13.73 5.85 1.58
CA TRP A 82 14.96 5.15 1.21
C TRP A 82 15.50 5.65 -0.12
N ASP A 83 16.83 5.75 -0.24
CA ASP A 83 17.43 5.99 -1.55
C ASP A 83 17.29 4.75 -2.44
N HIS A 84 16.99 4.93 -3.71
CA HIS A 84 16.78 3.86 -4.66
C HIS A 84 17.81 3.87 -5.77
N GLY A 85 18.27 2.67 -6.15
CA GLY A 85 18.92 2.48 -7.43
C GLY A 85 17.92 2.64 -8.60
N PRO A 86 18.40 2.85 -9.82
CA PRO A 86 17.55 3.09 -11.01
C PRO A 86 16.50 2.00 -11.25
N GLU A 87 16.83 0.75 -10.98
CA GLU A 87 15.92 -0.39 -11.17
C GLU A 87 14.75 -0.35 -10.17
N THR A 88 15.04 -0.16 -8.88
CA THR A 88 14.01 -0.06 -7.84
C THR A 88 13.15 1.17 -8.05
N LEU A 89 13.73 2.30 -8.48
CA LEU A 89 12.98 3.51 -8.80
C LEU A 89 12.01 3.28 -9.98
N ASN A 90 12.43 2.54 -11.01
CA ASN A 90 11.54 2.19 -12.12
C ASN A 90 10.39 1.26 -11.68
N GLN A 91 10.63 0.35 -10.75
CA GLN A 91 9.56 -0.45 -10.15
C GLN A 91 8.57 0.41 -9.35
N GLN A 92 9.07 1.38 -8.57
CA GLN A 92 8.22 2.33 -7.88
C GLN A 92 7.37 3.19 -8.83
N ARG A 93 7.95 3.63 -9.94
CA ARG A 93 7.22 4.38 -10.98
C ARG A 93 6.11 3.57 -11.67
N ALA A 94 6.19 2.24 -11.63
CA ALA A 94 5.10 1.37 -12.07
C ALA A 94 3.93 1.33 -11.06
N ASN A 95 4.17 1.71 -9.80
CA ASN A 95 3.12 1.83 -8.79
C ASN A 95 2.29 3.10 -9.03
N PHE A 96 0.98 3.01 -8.79
CA PHE A 96 0.06 4.15 -8.89
C PHE A 96 0.54 5.40 -8.12
N MET A 97 1.12 5.22 -6.93
CA MET A 97 1.64 6.32 -6.11
C MET A 97 2.91 6.97 -6.67
N GLY A 98 3.67 6.26 -7.49
CA GLY A 98 4.92 6.75 -8.09
C GLY A 98 4.78 7.21 -9.54
N MET A 99 3.57 7.24 -10.10
CA MET A 99 3.32 7.73 -11.46
C MET A 99 3.48 9.25 -11.56
N ARG A 100 3.77 9.74 -12.77
CA ARG A 100 3.70 11.18 -13.04
C ARG A 100 2.28 11.70 -12.85
N PRO A 101 2.10 12.99 -12.51
CA PRO A 101 0.77 13.56 -12.23
C PRO A 101 -0.25 13.35 -13.36
N ASP A 102 0.18 13.49 -14.62
CA ASP A 102 -0.67 13.30 -15.80
C ASP A 102 -1.09 11.83 -15.98
N GLU A 103 -0.16 10.90 -15.83
CA GLU A 103 -0.42 9.46 -15.87
C GLU A 103 -1.32 9.03 -14.71
N HIS A 104 -0.99 9.46 -13.49
CA HIS A 104 -1.81 9.21 -12.30
C HIS A 104 -3.25 9.70 -12.48
N GLN A 105 -3.43 10.92 -12.99
CA GLN A 105 -4.75 11.49 -13.22
C GLN A 105 -5.54 10.70 -14.28
N ALA A 106 -4.89 10.25 -15.35
CA ALA A 106 -5.54 9.43 -16.38
C ALA A 106 -6.01 8.09 -15.81
N VAL A 107 -5.15 7.38 -15.07
CA VAL A 107 -5.50 6.12 -14.41
C VAL A 107 -6.63 6.33 -13.41
N LYS A 108 -6.55 7.36 -12.58
CA LYS A 108 -7.56 7.69 -11.58
C LYS A 108 -8.93 7.91 -12.21
N GLN A 109 -9.03 8.63 -13.32
CA GLN A 109 -10.31 8.89 -13.99
C GLN A 109 -11.00 7.60 -14.44
N VAL A 110 -10.28 6.62 -14.95
CA VAL A 110 -10.83 5.33 -15.38
C VAL A 110 -11.21 4.44 -14.18
N LEU A 111 -10.45 4.52 -13.09
CA LEU A 111 -10.69 3.71 -11.90
C LEU A 111 -11.72 4.30 -10.93
N LEU A 112 -12.09 5.59 -11.06
CA LEU A 112 -13.05 6.24 -10.16
C LEU A 112 -14.49 5.69 -10.20
N PRO A 113 -15.07 5.32 -11.35
CA PRO A 113 -16.46 4.87 -11.43
C PRO A 113 -16.83 3.73 -10.49
N PRO A 114 -16.00 2.66 -10.31
CA PRO A 114 -16.22 1.61 -9.33
C PRO A 114 -16.22 2.07 -7.87
N PHE A 115 -15.70 3.26 -7.57
CA PHE A 115 -15.70 3.88 -6.23
C PHE A 115 -16.77 4.96 -6.06
N SER A 116 -17.68 5.11 -7.03
CA SER A 116 -18.79 6.06 -6.91
C SER A 116 -19.72 5.68 -5.75
N PRO A 117 -20.45 6.66 -5.15
CA PRO A 117 -21.41 6.36 -4.08
C PRO A 117 -22.42 5.27 -4.47
N LYS A 118 -22.86 5.26 -5.70
CA LYS A 118 -23.78 4.22 -6.21
C LYS A 118 -23.11 2.85 -6.21
N ALA A 119 -21.89 2.73 -6.78
CA ALA A 119 -21.17 1.45 -6.82
C ALA A 119 -20.87 0.94 -5.41
N MET A 120 -20.56 1.83 -4.46
CA MET A 120 -20.37 1.46 -3.06
C MET A 120 -21.68 0.97 -2.41
N MET A 121 -22.82 1.59 -2.70
CA MET A 121 -24.10 1.09 -2.23
C MET A 121 -24.46 -0.28 -2.83
N ASP A 122 -24.15 -0.50 -4.10
CA ASP A 122 -24.36 -1.78 -4.78
C ASP A 122 -23.46 -2.90 -4.20
N LEU A 123 -22.30 -2.54 -3.61
CA LEU A 123 -21.38 -3.47 -2.95
C LEU A 123 -21.77 -3.80 -1.49
N MET A 124 -22.62 -2.99 -0.84
CA MET A 124 -23.00 -3.18 0.58
C MET A 124 -23.51 -4.58 0.94
N PRO A 125 -24.38 -5.23 0.12
CA PRO A 125 -24.81 -6.58 0.44
C PRO A 125 -23.68 -7.61 0.48
N ASP A 126 -22.66 -7.45 -0.37
CA ASP A 126 -21.48 -8.32 -0.35
C ASP A 126 -20.62 -8.06 0.88
N ILE A 127 -20.44 -6.80 1.29
CA ILE A 127 -19.73 -6.43 2.52
C ILE A 127 -20.43 -7.01 3.75
N ASP A 128 -21.76 -6.90 3.83
CA ASP A 128 -22.54 -7.45 4.94
C ASP A 128 -22.43 -8.98 5.01
N ARG A 129 -22.46 -9.66 3.85
CA ARG A 129 -22.25 -11.11 3.76
C ARG A 129 -20.84 -11.49 4.25
N ILE A 130 -19.81 -10.80 3.77
CA ILE A 130 -18.40 -11.04 4.16
C ILE A 130 -18.22 -10.82 5.66
N ALA A 131 -18.74 -9.72 6.19
CA ALA A 131 -18.66 -9.41 7.62
C ALA A 131 -19.33 -10.51 8.46
N LYS A 132 -20.50 -11.00 8.03
CA LYS A 132 -21.19 -12.09 8.68
C LYS A 132 -20.40 -13.39 8.63
N GLU A 133 -19.82 -13.77 7.49
CA GLU A 133 -18.98 -14.96 7.33
C GLU A 133 -17.79 -14.92 8.30
N ILE A 134 -17.07 -13.78 8.39
CA ILE A 134 -15.95 -13.60 9.31
C ILE A 134 -16.40 -13.78 10.78
N VAL A 135 -17.54 -13.18 11.16
CA VAL A 135 -18.08 -13.28 12.53
C VAL A 135 -18.52 -14.71 12.84
N ASP A 136 -19.20 -15.38 11.91
CA ASP A 136 -19.66 -16.77 12.10
C ASP A 136 -18.47 -17.72 12.32
N ASP A 137 -17.35 -17.50 11.58
CA ASP A 137 -16.12 -18.29 11.74
C ASP A 137 -15.48 -18.17 13.13
N ILE A 138 -15.43 -16.95 13.67
CA ILE A 138 -14.82 -16.73 15.00
C ILE A 138 -15.76 -17.09 16.14
N ALA A 139 -17.08 -16.95 15.96
CA ALA A 139 -18.07 -17.30 16.96
C ALA A 139 -17.97 -18.76 17.41
N GLN A 140 -17.62 -19.66 16.53
CA GLN A 140 -17.44 -21.09 16.81
C GLN A 140 -16.17 -21.38 17.63
N LYS A 141 -15.14 -20.49 17.53
CA LYS A 141 -13.84 -20.71 18.19
C LYS A 141 -13.82 -20.21 19.64
N GLY A 142 -14.75 -19.31 20.02
CA GLY A 142 -14.85 -18.73 21.36
C GLY A 142 -13.77 -17.69 21.71
N GLN A 143 -12.68 -17.65 20.95
CA GLN A 143 -11.59 -16.65 21.02
C GLN A 143 -10.96 -16.48 19.64
N CYS A 144 -10.39 -15.31 19.38
CA CYS A 144 -9.69 -15.04 18.11
C CYS A 144 -8.49 -14.11 18.32
N GLU A 145 -7.57 -14.11 17.37
CA GLU A 145 -6.61 -13.05 17.19
C GLU A 145 -7.26 -11.98 16.28
N PHE A 146 -7.68 -10.85 16.88
CA PHE A 146 -8.59 -9.90 16.23
C PHE A 146 -8.01 -9.31 14.94
N VAL A 147 -6.71 -9.04 14.88
CA VAL A 147 -6.07 -8.42 13.70
C VAL A 147 -6.13 -9.39 12.51
N PHE A 148 -5.65 -10.62 12.68
CA PHE A 148 -5.57 -11.59 11.58
C PHE A 148 -6.89 -12.29 11.28
N ASP A 149 -7.70 -12.56 12.31
CA ASP A 149 -8.95 -13.30 12.13
C ASP A 149 -10.13 -12.42 11.69
N VAL A 150 -10.04 -11.08 11.92
CA VAL A 150 -11.15 -10.14 11.67
C VAL A 150 -10.70 -8.90 10.90
N ALA A 151 -9.84 -8.08 11.50
CA ALA A 151 -9.60 -6.73 11.03
C ALA A 151 -8.90 -6.67 9.67
N SER A 152 -7.96 -7.58 9.39
CA SER A 152 -7.28 -7.67 8.09
C SER A 152 -8.16 -8.33 7.01
N LYS A 153 -9.09 -9.22 7.40
CA LYS A 153 -9.90 -9.96 6.43
C LYS A 153 -10.96 -9.08 5.76
N LEU A 154 -11.66 -8.26 6.52
CA LEU A 154 -12.78 -7.49 5.98
C LEU A 154 -12.39 -6.53 4.85
N PRO A 155 -11.35 -5.69 4.97
CA PRO A 155 -10.90 -4.86 3.88
C PRO A 155 -10.44 -5.68 2.66
N VAL A 156 -9.58 -6.66 2.86
CA VAL A 156 -9.02 -7.46 1.76
C VAL A 156 -10.12 -8.23 1.01
N TYR A 157 -11.07 -8.85 1.71
CA TYR A 157 -12.16 -9.57 1.07
C TYR A 157 -13.12 -8.62 0.32
N THR A 158 -13.34 -7.42 0.86
CA THR A 158 -14.10 -6.38 0.18
C THR A 158 -13.40 -5.96 -1.12
N PHE A 159 -12.08 -5.80 -1.09
CA PHE A 159 -11.31 -5.53 -2.32
C PHE A 159 -11.29 -6.70 -3.28
N CYS A 160 -11.29 -7.93 -2.79
CA CYS A 160 -11.45 -9.11 -3.65
C CYS A 160 -12.77 -9.05 -4.45
N GLU A 161 -13.87 -8.67 -3.80
CA GLU A 161 -15.16 -8.45 -4.52
C GLU A 161 -15.05 -7.34 -5.56
N LEU A 162 -14.48 -6.19 -5.19
CA LEU A 162 -14.32 -5.06 -6.08
C LEU A 162 -13.48 -5.39 -7.32
N LEU A 163 -12.39 -6.14 -7.13
CA LEU A 163 -11.48 -6.58 -8.20
C LEU A 163 -12.04 -7.74 -9.02
N GLY A 164 -13.04 -8.46 -8.50
CA GLY A 164 -13.61 -9.67 -9.13
C GLY A 164 -12.70 -10.90 -8.91
N ILE A 165 -12.08 -10.98 -7.75
CA ILE A 165 -11.25 -12.14 -7.33
C ILE A 165 -12.17 -13.24 -6.79
N PRO A 166 -12.06 -14.48 -7.28
CA PRO A 166 -12.84 -15.61 -6.81
C PRO A 166 -12.65 -15.88 -5.30
N GLU A 167 -13.72 -16.30 -4.63
CA GLU A 167 -13.75 -16.53 -3.19
C GLU A 167 -12.65 -17.46 -2.68
N HIS A 168 -12.37 -18.53 -3.43
CA HIS A 168 -11.33 -19.51 -3.05
C HIS A 168 -9.89 -18.97 -3.05
N LEU A 169 -9.65 -17.77 -3.61
CA LEU A 169 -8.35 -17.08 -3.60
C LEU A 169 -8.23 -16.02 -2.50
N ARG A 170 -9.32 -15.61 -1.85
CA ARG A 170 -9.34 -14.52 -0.87
C ARG A 170 -8.35 -14.73 0.28
N GLU A 171 -8.32 -15.93 0.84
CA GLU A 171 -7.40 -16.28 1.92
C GLU A 171 -5.93 -16.20 1.48
N LYS A 172 -5.62 -16.62 0.26
CA LYS A 172 -4.26 -16.52 -0.30
C LYS A 172 -3.86 -15.06 -0.49
N VAL A 173 -4.77 -14.22 -0.99
CA VAL A 173 -4.53 -12.78 -1.16
C VAL A 173 -4.31 -12.11 0.20
N ALA A 174 -5.14 -12.40 1.19
CA ALA A 174 -4.99 -11.86 2.54
C ALA A 174 -3.68 -12.31 3.21
N ALA A 175 -3.33 -13.59 3.09
CA ALA A 175 -2.07 -14.11 3.62
C ALA A 175 -0.86 -13.47 2.94
N GLY A 176 -0.90 -13.30 1.60
CA GLY A 176 0.15 -12.64 0.85
C GLY A 176 0.31 -11.16 1.23
N GLY A 177 -0.79 -10.43 1.40
CA GLY A 177 -0.77 -9.04 1.86
C GLY A 177 -0.18 -8.89 3.26
N ASN A 178 -0.59 -9.73 4.19
CA ASN A 178 -0.02 -9.78 5.55
C ASN A 178 1.47 -10.13 5.54
N GLY A 179 1.90 -11.10 4.69
CA GLY A 179 3.30 -11.46 4.52
C GLY A 179 4.15 -10.29 4.04
N LEU A 180 3.66 -9.49 3.07
CA LEU A 180 4.34 -8.29 2.62
C LEU A 180 4.45 -7.23 3.72
N ALA A 181 3.39 -6.99 4.48
CA ALA A 181 3.42 -6.06 5.62
C ALA A 181 4.41 -6.51 6.70
N ASP A 182 4.51 -7.81 6.98
CA ASP A 182 5.50 -8.38 7.90
C ASP A 182 6.94 -8.22 7.38
N VAL A 183 7.18 -8.37 6.07
CA VAL A 183 8.48 -8.10 5.45
C VAL A 183 8.91 -6.66 5.68
N GLU A 184 8.01 -5.70 5.51
CA GLU A 184 8.30 -4.28 5.74
C GLU A 184 8.61 -3.99 7.22
N THR A 185 7.88 -4.62 8.13
CA THR A 185 8.02 -4.37 9.58
C THR A 185 9.14 -5.16 10.23
N ARG A 186 9.34 -6.42 9.85
CA ARG A 186 10.33 -7.35 10.44
C ARG A 186 11.59 -7.51 9.60
N GLY A 187 11.53 -7.11 8.32
CA GLY A 187 12.65 -7.20 7.38
C GLY A 187 13.06 -8.64 7.03
N ASP A 188 12.20 -9.62 7.27
CA ASP A 188 12.43 -11.01 6.85
C ASP A 188 11.86 -11.21 5.45
N ARG A 189 12.74 -11.37 4.46
CA ARG A 189 12.41 -11.55 3.05
C ARG A 189 12.51 -13.00 2.57
N SER A 190 12.45 -13.95 3.45
CA SER A 190 12.31 -15.38 3.07
C SER A 190 10.92 -15.69 2.51
N ASP A 191 10.01 -14.74 2.59
CA ASP A 191 8.64 -14.86 2.15
C ASP A 191 8.51 -14.61 0.63
N ASN A 192 7.87 -15.54 -0.07
CA ASN A 192 7.56 -15.46 -1.51
C ASN A 192 6.24 -14.72 -1.80
N SER A 193 5.64 -14.08 -0.81
CA SER A 193 4.31 -13.45 -0.90
C SER A 193 4.16 -12.51 -2.09
N LEU A 194 5.21 -11.73 -2.41
CA LEU A 194 5.20 -10.84 -3.57
C LEU A 194 5.04 -11.60 -4.89
N LEU A 195 5.81 -12.66 -5.06
CA LEU A 195 5.79 -13.49 -6.29
C LEU A 195 4.48 -14.26 -6.41
N GLU A 196 3.95 -14.75 -5.29
CA GLU A 196 2.66 -15.44 -5.24
C GLU A 196 1.51 -14.51 -5.60
N LEU A 197 1.50 -13.28 -5.07
CA LEU A 197 0.49 -12.29 -5.43
C LEU A 197 0.59 -11.86 -6.89
N PHE A 198 1.80 -11.72 -7.44
CA PHE A 198 2.00 -11.46 -8.86
C PHE A 198 1.43 -12.59 -9.72
N ALA A 199 1.75 -13.85 -9.39
CA ALA A 199 1.23 -15.01 -10.12
C ALA A 199 -0.30 -15.07 -10.11
N ILE A 200 -0.92 -14.82 -8.95
CA ILE A 200 -2.39 -14.74 -8.82
C ILE A 200 -2.94 -13.61 -9.70
N CYS A 201 -2.35 -12.42 -9.66
CA CYS A 201 -2.79 -11.28 -10.46
C CYS A 201 -2.66 -11.54 -11.96
N GLU A 202 -1.58 -12.15 -12.41
CA GLU A 202 -1.33 -12.49 -13.80
C GLU A 202 -2.34 -13.51 -14.34
N GLU A 203 -2.58 -14.60 -13.59
CA GLU A 203 -3.59 -15.61 -13.94
C GLU A 203 -4.99 -14.99 -14.04
N LEU A 204 -5.39 -14.19 -13.05
CA LEU A 204 -6.67 -13.50 -13.06
C LEU A 204 -6.76 -12.47 -14.19
N SER A 205 -5.69 -11.76 -14.50
CA SER A 205 -5.65 -10.80 -15.62
C SER A 205 -5.87 -11.50 -16.96
N GLU A 206 -5.28 -12.67 -17.16
CA GLU A 206 -5.50 -13.48 -18.38
C GLU A 206 -6.94 -14.01 -18.46
N GLU A 207 -7.48 -14.44 -17.34
CA GLU A 207 -8.88 -14.89 -17.26
C GLU A 207 -9.84 -13.74 -17.60
N LYS A 208 -9.66 -12.56 -16.99
CA LYS A 208 -10.49 -11.37 -17.24
C LYS A 208 -10.37 -10.84 -18.67
N ARG A 209 -9.21 -11.00 -19.32
CA ARG A 209 -9.07 -10.67 -20.76
C ARG A 209 -9.94 -11.56 -21.64
N LYS A 210 -10.17 -12.82 -21.25
CA LYS A 210 -11.01 -13.78 -21.99
C LYS A 210 -12.49 -13.65 -21.61
N ASN A 211 -12.76 -13.42 -20.34
CA ASN A 211 -14.10 -13.43 -19.73
C ASN A 211 -14.33 -12.14 -18.93
N PRO A 212 -14.62 -11.00 -19.57
CA PRO A 212 -14.83 -9.74 -18.86
C PRO A 212 -16.09 -9.79 -17.99
N ASP A 213 -15.99 -9.34 -16.74
CA ASP A 213 -17.07 -9.30 -15.76
C ASP A 213 -17.46 -7.88 -15.31
N GLY A 214 -16.77 -6.86 -15.85
CA GLY A 214 -17.00 -5.45 -15.49
C GLY A 214 -16.47 -5.04 -14.11
N ARG A 215 -15.84 -5.93 -13.36
CA ARG A 215 -15.16 -5.62 -12.10
C ARG A 215 -13.86 -4.86 -12.39
N LEU A 216 -13.26 -4.27 -11.34
CA LEU A 216 -12.15 -3.34 -11.47
C LEU A 216 -10.93 -3.94 -12.21
N LEU A 217 -10.56 -5.19 -11.93
CA LEU A 217 -9.46 -5.84 -12.65
C LEU A 217 -9.77 -6.01 -14.14
N SER A 218 -11.03 -6.37 -14.45
CA SER A 218 -11.50 -6.47 -15.84
C SER A 218 -11.44 -5.12 -16.57
N VAL A 219 -11.79 -4.02 -15.89
CA VAL A 219 -11.65 -2.65 -16.43
C VAL A 219 -10.18 -2.35 -16.71
N MET A 220 -9.29 -2.64 -15.77
CA MET A 220 -7.84 -2.37 -15.90
C MET A 220 -7.21 -3.09 -17.11
N VAL A 221 -7.57 -4.35 -17.35
CA VAL A 221 -6.97 -5.16 -18.43
C VAL A 221 -7.55 -4.86 -19.81
N HIS A 222 -8.71 -4.19 -19.88
CA HIS A 222 -9.39 -3.90 -21.16
C HIS A 222 -9.32 -2.44 -21.57
N ASP A 223 -9.00 -1.53 -20.67
CA ASP A 223 -8.95 -0.10 -21.01
C ASP A 223 -7.78 0.20 -21.94
N LYS A 224 -8.12 0.50 -23.21
CA LYS A 224 -7.13 0.77 -24.26
C LYS A 224 -6.49 2.16 -24.13
N ALA A 225 -7.17 3.09 -23.45
CA ALA A 225 -6.65 4.43 -23.28
C ALA A 225 -5.52 4.45 -22.24
N LEU A 226 -5.66 3.65 -21.17
CA LEU A 226 -4.63 3.48 -20.14
C LEU A 226 -3.46 2.62 -20.63
N ASN A 227 -3.76 1.57 -21.41
CA ASN A 227 -2.77 0.60 -21.88
C ASN A 227 -1.78 0.15 -20.79
N LEU A 228 -2.30 -0.16 -19.60
CA LEU A 228 -1.49 -0.54 -18.44
C LEU A 228 -0.65 -1.78 -18.76
N SER A 229 0.62 -1.73 -18.43
CA SER A 229 1.49 -2.90 -18.43
C SER A 229 1.07 -3.88 -17.33
N GLN A 230 1.40 -5.17 -17.50
CA GLN A 230 1.11 -6.17 -16.47
C GLN A 230 1.79 -5.81 -15.14
N MET A 231 2.98 -5.22 -15.16
CA MET A 231 3.66 -4.75 -13.95
C MET A 231 2.85 -3.67 -13.21
N GLN A 232 2.27 -2.71 -13.92
CA GLN A 232 1.41 -1.68 -13.30
C GLN A 232 0.14 -2.29 -12.69
N ILE A 233 -0.47 -3.28 -13.36
CA ILE A 233 -1.62 -4.02 -12.83
C ILE A 233 -1.23 -4.82 -11.59
N ASN A 234 -0.09 -5.51 -11.60
CA ASN A 234 0.44 -6.25 -10.46
C ASN A 234 0.73 -5.33 -9.27
N MET A 235 1.35 -4.18 -9.51
CA MET A 235 1.64 -3.20 -8.44
C MET A 235 0.36 -2.60 -7.85
N PHE A 236 -0.66 -2.37 -8.66
CA PHE A 236 -1.97 -1.94 -8.19
C PHE A 236 -2.64 -3.02 -7.32
N PHE A 237 -2.61 -4.27 -7.78
CA PHE A 237 -3.14 -5.42 -7.04
C PHE A 237 -2.50 -5.55 -5.65
N ILE A 238 -1.18 -5.38 -5.55
CA ILE A 238 -0.43 -5.43 -4.28
C ILE A 238 -0.89 -4.36 -3.29
N VAL A 239 -1.08 -3.12 -3.75
CA VAL A 239 -1.56 -2.03 -2.88
C VAL A 239 -2.88 -2.40 -2.21
N PHE A 240 -3.78 -3.07 -2.94
CA PHE A 240 -5.05 -3.52 -2.37
C PHE A 240 -4.93 -4.77 -1.49
N ALA A 241 -3.98 -5.66 -1.77
CA ALA A 241 -3.74 -6.84 -0.94
C ALA A 241 -3.15 -6.47 0.44
N MET A 242 -2.47 -5.32 0.53
CA MET A 242 -1.86 -4.79 1.77
C MET A 242 -2.79 -3.83 2.54
N ALA A 243 -4.03 -3.57 2.08
CA ALA A 243 -4.95 -2.57 2.62
C ALA A 243 -5.53 -2.92 4.02
#